data_90bd1b9caaead0be4b88dedf1c4f37b5
#
_entry.id   90bd1b9caaead0be4b88dedf1c4f37b5
#
_cell.length_a   1.000
_cell.length_b   1.000
_cell.length_c   1.000
_cell.angle_alpha   90.00
_cell.angle_beta   90.00
_cell.angle_gamma   90.00
#
_symmetry.space_group_name_H-M   'P 1'
#
loop_
_entity.id
_entity.type
_entity.pdbx_description
1 polymer ?
#
loop_
_entity_poly.entity_id
_entity_poly.type
_entity_poly.pdbx_seq_one_letter_code
_entity_poly.pdbx_strand_id
1 'polypeptide(L)'
;MAQLWGGRFTKSTDQMVYDFNASISFDKKLFAQDVRGSRAHVKMLASVGVITDEERDQILDGLDSIEADVNSGALEITSEYEDVHSFVEANLIDRIGDAGKKLHTGRSRNDQVALDMRLYTRDQVDATSQALKHLLETILGIMEEHIDTIMPGFTHLQKAQPITLAHHMGAYFEMFRRDVLRLSDIRERMNYCPLGSGALAGTTYPLNRDMTAELLDFNGPTLNSMDGVSDRDYLIEFLSALATIQMHLSRFSEEVIIWNSNEYRFVEIDDAYSTGSSIMPQKKNPDIAELVRGKTGRVYGALTSLLTTMKGIPLAYNKDMQEDKEMAFDAMETVQNCIVLFDGMLATMTFNKEVMAESAKKGFTNATDAADYLVNRGVPFRDAHGIIGQLVLYCIDKDKSIDELSLEELKAISPVFEEDIYDSISMETCVNKRLTTGAPGHEAMTFEIKACKEFLNSL
;
A
#
# COMPACT_ATOMS: atom_id res chain seq x y z
N MET A 1 -21.12 35.89 0.09
CA MET A 1 -19.79 35.25 0.08
C MET A 1 -18.86 36.13 0.90
N ALA A 2 -18.41 35.64 2.04
CA ALA A 2 -17.47 36.37 2.87
C ALA A 2 -16.06 36.16 2.34
N GLN A 3 -15.56 37.11 1.53
CA GLN A 3 -14.13 37.14 1.20
C GLN A 3 -13.37 37.71 2.41
N LEU A 4 -12.52 36.90 3.02
CA LEU A 4 -11.65 37.32 4.14
C LEU A 4 -10.48 38.21 3.70
N TRP A 5 -10.31 38.41 2.37
CA TRP A 5 -9.31 39.26 1.73
C TRP A 5 -10.02 40.21 0.72
N GLY A 6 -9.86 41.46 0.81
CA GLY A 6 -10.60 42.37 -0.10
C GLY A 6 -10.15 43.83 -0.06
N GLY A 7 -9.39 44.25 0.96
CA GLY A 7 -9.13 45.66 1.21
C GLY A 7 -8.44 46.46 0.10
N ARG A 8 -7.80 45.81 -0.89
CA ARG A 8 -7.11 46.46 -2.03
C ARG A 8 -7.99 46.46 -3.30
N PHE A 9 -8.95 45.55 -3.40
CA PHE A 9 -9.70 45.34 -4.64
C PHE A 9 -10.89 46.30 -4.77
N THR A 10 -11.04 46.87 -5.96
CA THR A 10 -12.10 47.83 -6.25
C THR A 10 -13.29 47.22 -7.00
N LYS A 11 -13.19 45.94 -7.37
CA LYS A 11 -14.26 45.18 -8.06
C LYS A 11 -14.45 43.84 -7.36
N SER A 12 -15.66 43.29 -7.39
CA SER A 12 -15.94 41.91 -6.98
C SER A 12 -15.27 40.91 -7.93
N THR A 13 -14.86 39.77 -7.39
CA THR A 13 -14.35 38.65 -8.19
C THR A 13 -15.45 38.09 -9.09
N ASP A 14 -15.13 37.79 -10.33
CA ASP A 14 -16.03 37.09 -11.25
C ASP A 14 -16.40 35.71 -10.69
N GLN A 15 -17.66 35.29 -10.83
CA GLN A 15 -18.13 34.03 -10.24
C GLN A 15 -17.37 32.81 -10.80
N MET A 16 -17.10 32.77 -12.10
CA MET A 16 -16.35 31.68 -12.70
C MET A 16 -14.91 31.61 -12.18
N VAL A 17 -14.28 32.77 -11.92
CA VAL A 17 -12.93 32.83 -11.31
C VAL A 17 -12.98 32.34 -9.86
N TYR A 18 -14.02 32.70 -9.13
CA TYR A 18 -14.20 32.21 -7.77
C TYR A 18 -14.35 30.68 -7.75
N ASP A 19 -15.25 30.13 -8.54
CA ASP A 19 -15.54 28.70 -8.63
C ASP A 19 -14.29 27.89 -9.08
N PHE A 20 -13.51 28.45 -10.02
CA PHE A 20 -12.28 27.82 -10.49
C PHE A 20 -11.15 27.80 -9.44
N ASN A 21 -11.12 28.78 -8.55
CA ASN A 21 -10.12 28.88 -7.49
C ASN A 21 -10.50 28.12 -6.22
N ALA A 22 -11.80 27.85 -6.00
CA ALA A 22 -12.30 27.22 -4.80
C ALA A 22 -11.83 25.77 -4.70
N SER A 23 -11.41 25.35 -3.50
CA SER A 23 -10.92 24.01 -3.20
C SER A 23 -11.80 23.22 -2.24
N ILE A 24 -12.85 23.85 -1.67
CA ILE A 24 -13.70 23.25 -0.63
C ILE A 24 -14.30 21.89 -1.03
N SER A 25 -14.55 21.66 -2.33
CA SER A 25 -15.14 20.41 -2.84
C SER A 25 -14.28 19.18 -2.52
N PHE A 26 -12.97 19.34 -2.43
CA PHE A 26 -12.02 18.27 -2.15
C PHE A 26 -11.22 18.49 -0.86
N ASP A 27 -10.86 19.74 -0.49
CA ASP A 27 -10.06 20.00 0.70
C ASP A 27 -10.85 19.88 2.02
N LYS A 28 -12.18 19.80 1.97
CA LYS A 28 -13.00 19.42 3.15
C LYS A 28 -12.56 18.13 3.82
N LYS A 29 -11.82 17.26 3.11
CA LYS A 29 -11.19 16.07 3.69
C LYS A 29 -10.13 16.41 4.75
N LEU A 30 -9.59 17.63 4.74
CA LEU A 30 -8.61 18.13 5.69
C LEU A 30 -9.22 18.75 6.96
N PHE A 31 -10.55 18.76 7.09
CA PHE A 31 -11.24 19.42 8.20
C PHE A 31 -10.71 19.04 9.58
N ALA A 32 -10.53 17.74 9.83
CA ALA A 32 -10.04 17.27 11.12
C ALA A 32 -8.61 17.73 11.40
N GLN A 33 -7.75 17.80 10.37
CA GLN A 33 -6.39 18.26 10.47
C GLN A 33 -6.30 19.76 10.70
N ASP A 34 -7.14 20.55 10.01
CA ASP A 34 -7.22 22.01 10.21
C ASP A 34 -7.65 22.36 11.64
N VAL A 35 -8.67 21.69 12.18
CA VAL A 35 -9.11 21.87 13.57
C VAL A 35 -8.00 21.47 14.55
N ARG A 36 -7.32 20.33 14.33
CA ARG A 36 -6.18 19.86 15.15
C ARG A 36 -5.02 20.85 15.12
N GLY A 37 -4.64 21.34 13.94
CA GLY A 37 -3.62 22.37 13.76
C GLY A 37 -3.98 23.69 14.43
N SER A 38 -5.23 24.12 14.30
CA SER A 38 -5.76 25.35 14.92
C SER A 38 -5.74 25.26 16.45
N ARG A 39 -6.08 24.11 17.06
CA ARG A 39 -5.98 23.90 18.52
C ARG A 39 -4.53 24.03 19.02
N ALA A 40 -3.57 23.47 18.31
CA ALA A 40 -2.17 23.59 18.67
C ALA A 40 -1.67 25.04 18.54
N HIS A 41 -2.07 25.71 17.46
CA HIS A 41 -1.70 27.10 17.21
C HIS A 41 -2.23 28.04 18.30
N VAL A 42 -3.49 27.93 18.67
CA VAL A 42 -4.08 28.82 19.70
C VAL A 42 -3.49 28.61 21.09
N LYS A 43 -3.17 27.35 21.46
CA LYS A 43 -2.45 27.05 22.70
C LYS A 43 -1.07 27.71 22.73
N MET A 44 -0.37 27.65 21.61
CA MET A 44 0.93 28.29 21.46
C MET A 44 0.83 29.81 21.52
N LEU A 45 -0.15 30.44 20.84
CA LEU A 45 -0.36 31.91 20.88
C LEU A 45 -0.58 32.42 22.31
N ALA A 46 -1.35 31.71 23.13
CA ALA A 46 -1.54 32.06 24.53
C ALA A 46 -0.26 31.90 25.33
N SER A 47 0.53 30.84 25.13
CA SER A 47 1.77 30.58 25.85
C SER A 47 2.84 31.67 25.66
N VAL A 48 2.79 32.35 24.51
CA VAL A 48 3.71 33.47 24.19
C VAL A 48 3.08 34.84 24.40
N GLY A 49 1.87 34.92 24.99
CA GLY A 49 1.20 36.18 25.37
C GLY A 49 0.64 36.99 24.20
N VAL A 50 0.43 36.38 23.03
CA VAL A 50 -0.19 37.03 21.85
C VAL A 50 -1.71 37.15 22.05
N ILE A 51 -2.33 36.16 22.70
CA ILE A 51 -3.72 36.18 23.15
C ILE A 51 -3.77 35.86 24.65
N THR A 52 -4.90 36.15 25.29
CA THR A 52 -5.11 35.81 26.70
C THR A 52 -5.53 34.34 26.87
N ASP A 53 -5.45 33.82 28.10
CA ASP A 53 -5.91 32.47 28.40
C ASP A 53 -7.43 32.34 28.19
N GLU A 54 -8.21 33.38 28.49
CA GLU A 54 -9.65 33.43 28.28
C GLU A 54 -9.99 33.35 26.77
N GLU A 55 -9.25 34.07 25.94
CA GLU A 55 -9.40 34.01 24.47
C GLU A 55 -9.03 32.65 23.90
N ARG A 56 -7.97 32.04 24.40
CA ARG A 56 -7.59 30.66 24.07
C ARG A 56 -8.75 29.70 24.37
N ASP A 57 -9.29 29.75 25.57
CA ASP A 57 -10.33 28.82 26.01
C ASP A 57 -11.62 29.03 25.18
N GLN A 58 -12.02 30.27 24.90
CA GLN A 58 -13.13 30.56 23.99
C GLN A 58 -12.92 29.99 22.57
N ILE A 59 -11.72 30.12 22.03
CA ILE A 59 -11.41 29.59 20.70
C ILE A 59 -11.43 28.07 20.71
N LEU A 60 -10.86 27.41 21.74
CA LEU A 60 -10.88 25.95 21.86
C LEU A 60 -12.32 25.41 21.95
N ASP A 61 -13.16 26.01 22.83
CA ASP A 61 -14.55 25.63 22.97
C ASP A 61 -15.33 25.84 21.65
N GLY A 62 -15.02 26.91 20.93
CA GLY A 62 -15.61 27.19 19.60
C GLY A 62 -15.22 26.14 18.56
N LEU A 63 -13.96 25.74 18.50
CA LEU A 63 -13.47 24.69 17.62
C LEU A 63 -14.09 23.32 17.95
N ASP A 64 -14.19 22.99 19.25
CA ASP A 64 -14.82 21.72 19.71
C ASP A 64 -16.30 21.67 19.33
N SER A 65 -17.02 22.80 19.46
CA SER A 65 -18.41 22.91 19.05
C SER A 65 -18.59 22.78 17.52
N ILE A 66 -17.71 23.37 16.71
CA ILE A 66 -17.73 23.21 15.23
C ILE A 66 -17.51 21.76 14.86
N GLU A 67 -16.48 21.11 15.43
CA GLU A 67 -16.16 19.71 15.15
C GLU A 67 -17.31 18.77 15.54
N ALA A 68 -17.95 18.99 16.70
CA ALA A 68 -19.10 18.20 17.12
C ALA A 68 -20.28 18.35 16.16
N ASP A 69 -20.59 19.58 15.72
CA ASP A 69 -21.67 19.83 14.78
C ASP A 69 -21.41 19.24 13.38
N VAL A 70 -20.17 19.31 12.87
CA VAL A 70 -19.81 18.68 11.59
C VAL A 70 -19.91 17.16 11.71
N ASN A 71 -19.38 16.57 12.77
CA ASN A 71 -19.39 15.12 12.97
C ASN A 71 -20.82 14.56 13.17
N SER A 72 -21.71 15.33 13.76
CA SER A 72 -23.13 14.95 13.92
C SER A 72 -23.99 15.22 12.68
N GLY A 73 -23.46 15.94 11.69
CA GLY A 73 -24.21 16.39 10.51
C GLY A 73 -25.11 17.58 10.77
N ALA A 74 -25.03 18.24 11.95
CA ALA A 74 -25.74 19.46 12.24
C ALA A 74 -25.22 20.69 11.49
N LEU A 75 -23.94 20.64 11.11
CA LEU A 75 -23.28 21.66 10.29
C LEU A 75 -22.65 20.97 9.07
N GLU A 76 -23.04 21.36 7.87
CA GLU A 76 -22.53 20.84 6.62
C GLU A 76 -21.42 21.73 6.04
N ILE A 77 -20.34 21.14 5.53
CA ILE A 77 -19.28 21.85 4.81
C ILE A 77 -19.75 22.07 3.37
N THR A 78 -20.20 23.29 3.07
CA THR A 78 -20.82 23.63 1.79
C THR A 78 -19.91 24.44 0.87
N SER A 79 -20.27 24.52 -0.42
CA SER A 79 -19.55 25.31 -1.45
C SER A 79 -19.70 26.83 -1.32
N GLU A 80 -20.30 27.33 -0.24
CA GLU A 80 -20.39 28.78 0.05
C GLU A 80 -19.03 29.37 0.45
N TYR A 81 -18.10 28.52 0.86
CA TYR A 81 -16.74 28.88 1.27
C TYR A 81 -15.71 28.52 0.18
N GLU A 82 -14.62 29.28 0.13
CA GLU A 82 -13.53 29.05 -0.85
C GLU A 82 -12.75 27.75 -0.51
N ASP A 83 -12.44 27.54 0.76
CA ASP A 83 -11.68 26.42 1.29
C ASP A 83 -12.16 26.01 2.69
N VAL A 84 -11.71 24.85 3.17
CA VAL A 84 -12.05 24.34 4.52
C VAL A 84 -11.60 25.27 5.63
N HIS A 85 -10.50 25.97 5.45
CA HIS A 85 -9.95 26.89 6.43
C HIS A 85 -10.87 28.12 6.59
N SER A 86 -11.38 28.67 5.49
CA SER A 86 -12.38 29.77 5.50
C SER A 86 -13.70 29.32 6.14
N PHE A 87 -14.09 28.06 5.93
CA PHE A 87 -15.25 27.47 6.59
C PHE A 87 -15.06 27.45 8.11
N VAL A 88 -13.93 26.93 8.61
CA VAL A 88 -13.64 26.86 10.05
C VAL A 88 -13.57 28.27 10.67
N GLU A 89 -12.83 29.18 10.06
CA GLU A 89 -12.63 30.55 10.54
C GLU A 89 -13.94 31.33 10.60
N ALA A 90 -14.79 31.29 9.55
CA ALA A 90 -16.06 31.98 9.52
C ALA A 90 -17.03 31.46 10.59
N ASN A 91 -17.18 30.14 10.71
CA ASN A 91 -18.03 29.53 11.73
C ASN A 91 -17.54 29.82 13.14
N LEU A 92 -16.22 29.91 13.36
CA LEU A 92 -15.66 30.28 14.64
C LEU A 92 -16.00 31.74 14.99
N ILE A 93 -15.79 32.69 14.06
CA ILE A 93 -16.13 34.09 14.23
C ILE A 93 -17.63 34.28 14.51
N ASP A 94 -18.48 33.58 13.81
CA ASP A 94 -19.93 33.66 14.01
C ASP A 94 -20.36 33.18 15.42
N ARG A 95 -19.64 32.23 16.02
CA ARG A 95 -19.94 31.69 17.36
C ARG A 95 -19.39 32.54 18.50
N ILE A 96 -18.13 33.01 18.35
CA ILE A 96 -17.42 33.65 19.46
C ILE A 96 -16.98 35.10 19.21
N GLY A 97 -17.32 35.66 18.03
CA GLY A 97 -17.07 37.07 17.72
C GLY A 97 -15.59 37.41 17.57
N ASP A 98 -15.15 38.51 18.21
CA ASP A 98 -13.79 39.05 18.03
C ASP A 98 -12.66 38.14 18.49
N ALA A 99 -12.89 37.25 19.45
CA ALA A 99 -11.90 36.25 19.86
C ALA A 99 -11.56 35.30 18.70
N GLY A 100 -12.57 34.90 17.90
CA GLY A 100 -12.40 34.04 16.74
C GLY A 100 -11.48 34.64 15.68
N LYS A 101 -11.50 35.96 15.49
CA LYS A 101 -10.61 36.67 14.54
C LYS A 101 -9.13 36.55 14.89
N LYS A 102 -8.82 36.26 16.16
CA LYS A 102 -7.43 36.17 16.63
C LYS A 102 -6.75 34.82 16.29
N LEU A 103 -7.52 33.79 15.95
CA LEU A 103 -6.96 32.48 15.59
C LEU A 103 -5.96 32.55 14.43
N HIS A 104 -6.16 33.45 13.48
CA HIS A 104 -5.26 33.59 12.32
C HIS A 104 -3.97 34.38 12.60
N THR A 105 -3.79 34.92 13.81
CA THR A 105 -2.62 35.73 14.17
C THR A 105 -1.32 34.95 13.99
N GLY A 106 -0.35 35.54 13.26
CA GLY A 106 0.95 34.93 12.99
C GLY A 106 0.94 33.72 12.07
N ARG A 107 -0.18 33.44 11.39
CA ARG A 107 -0.37 32.33 10.46
C ARG A 107 -0.63 32.84 9.05
N SER A 108 -0.23 32.10 8.05
CA SER A 108 -0.62 32.26 6.65
C SER A 108 -1.43 31.06 6.20
N ARG A 109 -2.26 31.23 5.15
CA ARG A 109 -2.91 30.10 4.50
C ARG A 109 -1.85 29.09 3.97
N ASN A 110 -0.66 29.57 3.61
CA ASN A 110 0.41 28.73 3.06
C ASN A 110 0.94 27.71 4.08
N ASP A 111 1.32 28.13 5.31
CA ASP A 111 1.80 27.20 6.32
C ASP A 111 0.66 26.39 6.96
N GLN A 112 -0.57 26.89 6.97
CA GLN A 112 -1.76 26.19 7.40
C GLN A 112 -2.05 24.99 6.48
N VAL A 113 -2.18 25.19 5.17
CA VAL A 113 -2.45 24.09 4.24
C VAL A 113 -1.29 23.11 4.15
N ALA A 114 -0.04 23.58 4.27
CA ALA A 114 1.13 22.72 4.31
C ALA A 114 1.10 21.80 5.55
N LEU A 115 0.68 22.33 6.72
CA LEU A 115 0.46 21.53 7.93
C LEU A 115 -0.61 20.48 7.72
N ASP A 116 -1.79 20.89 7.23
CA ASP A 116 -2.94 20.00 7.12
C ASP A 116 -2.69 18.86 6.14
N MET A 117 -2.07 19.15 5.00
CA MET A 117 -1.63 18.12 4.04
C MET A 117 -0.62 17.15 4.68
N ARG A 118 0.32 17.65 5.49
CA ARG A 118 1.31 16.82 6.16
C ARG A 118 0.69 15.94 7.23
N LEU A 119 -0.22 16.49 8.04
CA LEU A 119 -0.99 15.73 9.03
C LEU A 119 -1.87 14.66 8.37
N TYR A 120 -2.62 15.04 7.33
CA TYR A 120 -3.47 14.11 6.59
C TYR A 120 -2.66 12.98 5.96
N THR A 121 -1.57 13.31 5.26
CA THR A 121 -0.69 12.30 4.65
C THR A 121 -0.11 11.37 5.71
N ARG A 122 0.29 11.88 6.86
CA ARG A 122 0.76 11.09 8.00
C ARG A 122 -0.28 10.09 8.48
N ASP A 123 -1.52 10.55 8.68
CA ASP A 123 -2.64 9.70 9.07
C ASP A 123 -2.92 8.61 8.00
N GLN A 124 -2.77 8.94 6.70
CA GLN A 124 -2.94 7.97 5.60
C GLN A 124 -1.77 6.96 5.50
N VAL A 125 -0.55 7.37 5.79
CA VAL A 125 0.61 6.45 5.89
C VAL A 125 0.37 5.44 7.00
N ASP A 126 -0.06 5.90 8.17
CA ASP A 126 -0.35 5.05 9.33
C ASP A 126 -1.51 4.06 9.02
N ALA A 127 -2.60 4.54 8.40
CA ALA A 127 -3.73 3.70 7.97
C ALA A 127 -3.33 2.65 6.91
N THR A 128 -2.50 3.03 5.94
CA THR A 128 -2.01 2.12 4.91
C THR A 128 -1.09 1.05 5.50
N SER A 129 -0.22 1.43 6.44
CA SER A 129 0.64 0.49 7.16
C SER A 129 -0.17 -0.53 7.95
N GLN A 130 -1.24 -0.09 8.61
CA GLN A 130 -2.13 -0.99 9.35
C GLN A 130 -2.89 -1.95 8.41
N ALA A 131 -3.36 -1.48 7.26
CA ALA A 131 -4.02 -2.35 6.27
C ALA A 131 -3.04 -3.40 5.71
N LEU A 132 -1.79 -3.03 5.43
CA LEU A 132 -0.75 -3.98 5.00
C LEU A 132 -0.40 -4.98 6.10
N LYS A 133 -0.40 -4.56 7.37
CA LYS A 133 -0.18 -5.48 8.49
C LYS A 133 -1.22 -6.60 8.51
N HIS A 134 -2.51 -6.28 8.35
CA HIS A 134 -3.57 -7.28 8.27
C HIS A 134 -3.39 -8.24 7.08
N LEU A 135 -3.06 -7.71 5.89
CA LEU A 135 -2.75 -8.53 4.72
C LEU A 135 -1.57 -9.48 4.97
N LEU A 136 -0.51 -9.01 5.65
CA LEU A 136 0.64 -9.84 6.02
C LEU A 136 0.25 -10.93 7.04
N GLU A 137 -0.64 -10.64 7.99
CA GLU A 137 -1.19 -11.62 8.94
C GLU A 137 -1.97 -12.71 8.21
N THR A 138 -2.80 -12.36 7.23
CA THR A 138 -3.52 -13.30 6.37
C THR A 138 -2.57 -14.18 5.57
N ILE A 139 -1.57 -13.59 4.90
CA ILE A 139 -0.57 -14.33 4.13
C ILE A 139 0.20 -15.30 5.04
N LEU A 140 0.60 -14.87 6.23
CA LEU A 140 1.28 -15.72 7.21
C LEU A 140 0.41 -16.90 7.64
N GLY A 141 -0.88 -16.68 7.90
CA GLY A 141 -1.82 -17.77 8.20
C GLY A 141 -1.90 -18.82 7.10
N ILE A 142 -1.92 -18.39 5.85
CA ILE A 142 -1.88 -19.30 4.70
C ILE A 142 -0.54 -20.05 4.62
N MET A 143 0.59 -19.38 4.88
CA MET A 143 1.91 -20.04 4.91
C MET A 143 1.96 -21.13 5.97
N GLU A 144 1.41 -20.89 7.17
CA GLU A 144 1.37 -21.87 8.25
C GLU A 144 0.50 -23.08 7.92
N GLU A 145 -0.69 -22.86 7.34
CA GLU A 145 -1.60 -23.92 6.97
C GLU A 145 -1.10 -24.79 5.81
N HIS A 146 -0.34 -24.17 4.91
CA HIS A 146 0.05 -24.76 3.63
C HIS A 146 1.57 -25.02 3.50
N ILE A 147 2.27 -25.19 4.62
CA ILE A 147 3.73 -25.38 4.64
C ILE A 147 4.18 -26.57 3.79
N ASP A 148 3.36 -27.64 3.75
CA ASP A 148 3.61 -28.88 3.01
C ASP A 148 2.72 -29.05 1.77
N THR A 149 1.94 -28.04 1.40
CA THR A 149 1.07 -28.08 0.21
C THR A 149 1.89 -27.90 -1.05
N ILE A 150 2.16 -29.00 -1.78
CA ILE A 150 2.98 -29.00 -2.99
C ILE A 150 2.23 -28.40 -4.17
N MET A 151 2.89 -27.54 -4.91
CA MET A 151 2.43 -26.96 -6.17
C MET A 151 3.57 -26.80 -7.18
N PRO A 152 3.28 -26.68 -8.49
CA PRO A 152 4.32 -26.33 -9.45
C PRO A 152 4.76 -24.87 -9.29
N GLY A 153 6.06 -24.61 -9.23
CA GLY A 153 6.62 -23.29 -9.45
C GLY A 153 6.75 -23.01 -10.94
N PHE A 154 6.58 -21.76 -11.35
CA PHE A 154 6.58 -21.35 -12.74
C PHE A 154 7.70 -20.34 -13.05
N THR A 155 8.31 -20.51 -14.23
CA THR A 155 9.08 -19.47 -14.91
C THR A 155 8.57 -19.37 -16.33
N HIS A 156 8.45 -18.17 -16.90
CA HIS A 156 7.89 -17.95 -18.25
C HIS A 156 6.48 -18.57 -18.45
N LEU A 157 5.68 -18.68 -17.37
CA LEU A 157 4.41 -19.42 -17.31
C LEU A 157 4.54 -20.90 -17.70
N GLN A 158 5.76 -21.46 -17.66
CA GLN A 158 6.02 -22.89 -17.82
C GLN A 158 6.34 -23.48 -16.44
N LYS A 159 5.85 -24.70 -16.21
CA LYS A 159 6.18 -25.45 -14.98
C LYS A 159 7.68 -25.68 -14.92
N ALA A 160 8.29 -25.37 -13.78
CA ALA A 160 9.74 -25.40 -13.59
C ALA A 160 10.14 -26.43 -12.53
N GLN A 161 9.91 -26.13 -11.27
CA GLN A 161 10.31 -26.97 -10.14
C GLN A 161 9.16 -27.09 -9.13
N PRO A 162 9.08 -28.17 -8.34
CA PRO A 162 8.08 -28.26 -7.28
C PRO A 162 8.45 -27.30 -6.14
N ILE A 163 7.44 -26.61 -5.62
CA ILE A 163 7.52 -25.72 -4.47
C ILE A 163 6.35 -26.02 -3.52
N THR A 164 6.27 -25.32 -2.39
CA THR A 164 5.05 -25.32 -1.58
C THR A 164 4.25 -24.03 -1.78
N LEU A 165 2.95 -24.07 -1.47
CA LEU A 165 2.11 -22.88 -1.46
C LEU A 165 2.64 -21.86 -0.43
N ALA A 166 3.12 -22.32 0.72
CA ALA A 166 3.77 -21.46 1.71
C ALA A 166 4.97 -20.71 1.12
N HIS A 167 5.84 -21.38 0.36
CA HIS A 167 6.99 -20.74 -0.29
C HIS A 167 6.56 -19.67 -1.30
N HIS A 168 5.49 -19.93 -2.07
CA HIS A 168 4.94 -18.95 -3.00
C HIS A 168 4.36 -17.72 -2.26
N MET A 169 3.59 -17.95 -1.20
CA MET A 169 3.03 -16.88 -0.36
C MET A 169 4.09 -16.08 0.36
N GLY A 170 5.18 -16.73 0.79
CA GLY A 170 6.35 -16.07 1.39
C GLY A 170 6.98 -15.02 0.47
N ALA A 171 7.00 -15.25 -0.85
CA ALA A 171 7.48 -14.26 -1.80
C ALA A 171 6.61 -12.98 -1.79
N TYR A 172 5.28 -13.09 -1.67
CA TYR A 172 4.39 -11.93 -1.51
C TYR A 172 4.51 -11.30 -0.13
N PHE A 173 4.68 -12.10 0.92
CA PHE A 173 4.99 -11.57 2.25
C PHE A 173 6.22 -10.65 2.21
N GLU A 174 7.30 -11.08 1.59
CA GLU A 174 8.52 -10.28 1.46
C GLU A 174 8.33 -9.00 0.61
N MET A 175 7.44 -9.00 -0.38
CA MET A 175 7.10 -7.79 -1.13
C MET A 175 6.41 -6.76 -0.23
N PHE A 176 5.35 -7.15 0.47
CA PHE A 176 4.59 -6.25 1.36
C PHE A 176 5.36 -5.88 2.62
N ARG A 177 6.24 -6.75 3.14
CA ARG A 177 7.19 -6.39 4.19
C ARG A 177 8.06 -5.21 3.79
N ARG A 178 8.62 -5.21 2.59
CA ARG A 178 9.39 -4.07 2.07
C ARG A 178 8.53 -2.81 1.89
N ASP A 179 7.24 -2.97 1.60
CA ASP A 179 6.32 -1.83 1.49
C ASP A 179 6.05 -1.20 2.86
N VAL A 180 5.84 -1.99 3.91
CA VAL A 180 5.71 -1.48 5.28
C VAL A 180 6.97 -0.72 5.71
N LEU A 181 8.17 -1.24 5.40
CA LEU A 181 9.43 -0.54 5.70
C LEU A 181 9.55 0.79 4.93
N ARG A 182 9.12 0.86 3.65
CA ARG A 182 9.06 2.13 2.90
C ARG A 182 8.15 3.14 3.59
N LEU A 183 6.97 2.71 4.02
CA LEU A 183 6.03 3.59 4.72
C LEU A 183 6.62 4.10 6.04
N SER A 184 7.30 3.26 6.81
CA SER A 184 8.01 3.66 8.03
C SER A 184 9.07 4.72 7.76
N ASP A 185 9.88 4.55 6.71
CA ASP A 185 10.89 5.52 6.30
C ASP A 185 10.29 6.87 5.89
N ILE A 186 9.18 6.86 5.14
CA ILE A 186 8.45 8.07 4.75
C ILE A 186 7.89 8.75 6.00
N ARG A 187 7.27 7.97 6.89
CA ARG A 187 6.68 8.46 8.14
C ARG A 187 7.69 9.22 9.00
N GLU A 188 8.91 8.72 9.09
CA GLU A 188 10.00 9.38 9.83
C GLU A 188 10.48 10.66 9.14
N ARG A 189 10.76 10.63 7.84
CA ARG A 189 11.25 11.82 7.11
C ARG A 189 10.23 12.94 7.03
N MET A 190 8.95 12.63 6.91
CA MET A 190 7.91 13.65 6.80
C MET A 190 7.56 14.33 8.14
N ASN A 191 7.99 13.78 9.28
CA ASN A 191 7.47 14.15 10.59
C ASN A 191 8.10 15.44 11.15
N TYR A 192 8.02 16.54 10.37
CA TYR A 192 8.46 17.88 10.77
C TYR A 192 7.38 18.92 10.53
N CYS A 193 7.12 19.78 11.55
CA CYS A 193 6.02 20.72 11.55
C CYS A 193 6.31 21.98 10.72
N PRO A 194 5.53 22.31 9.68
CA PRO A 194 5.72 23.51 8.89
C PRO A 194 5.08 24.76 9.53
N LEU A 195 4.14 24.60 10.49
CA LEU A 195 3.38 25.71 11.05
C LEU A 195 4.30 26.71 11.75
N GLY A 196 4.04 28.00 11.55
CA GLY A 196 4.90 29.12 11.96
C GLY A 196 5.90 29.55 10.88
N SER A 197 5.89 28.90 9.71
CA SER A 197 6.63 29.36 8.53
C SER A 197 6.01 30.62 7.90
N GLY A 198 4.77 30.96 8.27
CA GLY A 198 4.02 32.06 7.67
C GLY A 198 3.80 31.85 6.18
N ALA A 199 3.82 32.94 5.40
CA ALA A 199 3.71 32.81 3.95
C ALA A 199 4.99 32.17 3.32
N LEU A 200 6.18 32.46 3.86
CA LEU A 200 7.50 31.94 3.44
C LEU A 200 8.66 32.38 4.35
N ALA A 201 8.50 33.44 5.11
CA ALA A 201 9.60 34.08 5.85
C ALA A 201 9.37 34.13 7.38
N GLY A 202 8.48 33.29 7.87
CA GLY A 202 8.05 33.31 9.27
C GLY A 202 7.19 34.53 9.60
N THR A 203 7.30 35.02 10.83
CA THR A 203 6.48 36.13 11.35
C THR A 203 7.30 36.92 12.37
N THR A 204 6.87 38.17 12.66
CA THR A 204 7.46 39.02 13.70
C THR A 204 6.92 38.72 15.09
N TYR A 205 5.92 37.86 15.24
CA TYR A 205 5.43 37.37 16.51
C TYR A 205 6.43 36.36 17.13
N PRO A 206 6.56 36.30 18.46
CA PRO A 206 7.51 35.40 19.13
C PRO A 206 6.92 33.96 19.21
N LEU A 207 6.53 33.36 18.09
CA LEU A 207 5.92 32.04 18.05
C LEU A 207 6.85 30.95 18.59
N ASN A 208 6.32 30.04 19.41
CA ASN A 208 7.03 28.85 19.88
C ASN A 208 6.71 27.64 18.96
N ARG A 209 7.51 27.49 17.89
CA ARG A 209 7.34 26.43 16.91
C ARG A 209 7.63 25.04 17.47
N ASP A 210 8.52 24.93 18.46
CA ASP A 210 8.82 23.65 19.12
C ASP A 210 7.59 23.15 19.89
N MET A 211 6.93 24.02 20.66
CA MET A 211 5.67 23.69 21.34
C MET A 211 4.57 23.25 20.34
N THR A 212 4.46 23.93 19.20
CA THR A 212 3.46 23.56 18.18
C THR A 212 3.78 22.19 17.59
N ALA A 213 5.05 21.90 17.33
CA ALA A 213 5.49 20.60 16.84
C ALA A 213 5.21 19.48 17.86
N GLU A 214 5.52 19.71 19.14
CA GLU A 214 5.24 18.76 20.22
C GLU A 214 3.74 18.46 20.37
N LEU A 215 2.89 19.50 20.38
CA LEU A 215 1.43 19.36 20.48
C LEU A 215 0.79 18.58 19.31
N LEU A 216 1.50 18.45 18.20
CA LEU A 216 1.06 17.76 16.98
C LEU A 216 1.85 16.47 16.70
N ASP A 217 2.65 16.01 17.67
CA ASP A 217 3.45 14.77 17.58
C ASP A 217 4.43 14.77 16.39
N PHE A 218 5.06 15.93 16.10
CA PHE A 218 6.16 16.04 15.16
C PHE A 218 7.51 15.94 15.86
N ASN A 219 8.54 15.49 15.15
CA ASN A 219 9.92 15.41 15.64
C ASN A 219 10.55 16.80 15.92
N GLY A 220 9.95 17.85 15.37
CA GLY A 220 10.36 19.24 15.53
C GLY A 220 9.79 20.12 14.42
N PRO A 221 10.10 21.44 14.42
CA PRO A 221 9.73 22.34 13.33
C PRO A 221 10.62 22.13 12.10
N THR A 222 10.11 22.47 10.90
CA THR A 222 10.94 22.59 9.69
C THR A 222 11.98 23.70 9.88
N LEU A 223 13.24 23.45 9.47
CA LEU A 223 14.37 24.33 9.73
C LEU A 223 14.42 25.56 8.82
N ASN A 224 13.76 25.51 7.67
CA ASN A 224 13.65 26.61 6.73
C ASN A 224 12.18 26.91 6.43
N SER A 225 11.74 28.14 6.66
CA SER A 225 10.33 28.53 6.51
C SER A 225 9.86 28.56 5.04
N MET A 226 10.75 28.82 4.09
CA MET A 226 10.41 28.81 2.67
C MET A 226 10.22 27.37 2.16
N ASP A 227 11.09 26.46 2.58
CA ASP A 227 10.97 25.02 2.34
C ASP A 227 9.74 24.45 3.02
N GLY A 228 9.47 24.84 4.27
CA GLY A 228 8.32 24.35 5.05
C GLY A 228 6.97 24.56 4.39
N VAL A 229 6.78 25.62 3.60
CA VAL A 229 5.55 25.86 2.80
C VAL A 229 5.59 25.29 1.40
N SER A 230 6.78 24.98 0.88
CA SER A 230 7.02 24.50 -0.49
C SER A 230 7.13 23.00 -0.62
N ASP A 231 7.60 22.31 0.41
CA ASP A 231 7.90 20.88 0.38
C ASP A 231 6.64 20.02 0.09
N ARG A 232 6.78 19.15 -0.92
CA ARG A 232 5.84 18.08 -1.25
C ARG A 232 6.56 16.75 -1.50
N ASP A 233 7.84 16.65 -1.15
CA ASP A 233 8.63 15.43 -1.34
C ASP A 233 8.01 14.25 -0.61
N TYR A 234 7.53 14.47 0.62
CA TYR A 234 6.83 13.44 1.41
C TYR A 234 5.60 12.86 0.69
N LEU A 235 4.88 13.70 -0.04
CA LEU A 235 3.69 13.28 -0.78
C LEU A 235 4.06 12.52 -2.06
N ILE A 236 5.13 12.94 -2.75
CA ILE A 236 5.72 12.22 -3.89
C ILE A 236 6.25 10.85 -3.43
N GLU A 237 6.97 10.80 -2.31
CA GLU A 237 7.45 9.54 -1.73
C GLU A 237 6.29 8.61 -1.38
N PHE A 238 5.23 9.13 -0.75
CA PHE A 238 4.06 8.32 -0.41
C PHE A 238 3.32 7.82 -1.65
N LEU A 239 3.06 8.65 -2.65
CA LEU A 239 2.48 8.20 -3.93
C LEU A 239 3.35 7.18 -4.66
N SER A 240 4.68 7.29 -4.55
CA SER A 240 5.61 6.29 -5.08
C SER A 240 5.50 4.95 -4.33
N ALA A 241 5.36 5.00 -3.00
CA ALA A 241 5.11 3.80 -2.20
C ALA A 241 3.76 3.16 -2.56
N LEU A 242 2.69 3.97 -2.66
CA LEU A 242 1.36 3.51 -3.09
C LEU A 242 1.39 2.87 -4.49
N ALA A 243 2.14 3.45 -5.43
CA ALA A 243 2.33 2.88 -6.76
C ALA A 243 3.06 1.52 -6.71
N THR A 244 4.04 1.37 -5.81
CA THR A 244 4.75 0.11 -5.60
C THR A 244 3.84 -0.95 -4.96
N ILE A 245 3.09 -0.60 -3.92
CA ILE A 245 2.10 -1.47 -3.29
C ILE A 245 1.08 -1.96 -4.33
N GLN A 246 0.54 -1.03 -5.11
CA GLN A 246 -0.46 -1.37 -6.14
C GLN A 246 0.12 -2.29 -7.23
N MET A 247 1.40 -2.13 -7.58
CA MET A 247 2.10 -3.06 -8.49
C MET A 247 2.23 -4.46 -7.89
N HIS A 248 2.54 -4.58 -6.60
CA HIS A 248 2.59 -5.88 -5.92
C HIS A 248 1.20 -6.54 -5.88
N LEU A 249 0.16 -5.78 -5.52
CA LEU A 249 -1.23 -6.25 -5.56
C LEU A 249 -1.67 -6.67 -6.98
N SER A 250 -1.26 -5.91 -8.02
CA SER A 250 -1.55 -6.24 -9.41
C SER A 250 -0.91 -7.55 -9.85
N ARG A 251 0.33 -7.81 -9.46
CA ARG A 251 1.01 -9.08 -9.74
C ARG A 251 0.34 -10.25 -9.04
N PHE A 252 -0.01 -10.08 -7.76
CA PHE A 252 -0.71 -11.12 -7.02
C PHE A 252 -2.12 -11.38 -7.59
N SER A 253 -2.83 -10.32 -7.96
CA SER A 253 -4.13 -10.42 -8.64
C SER A 253 -4.05 -11.21 -9.95
N GLU A 254 -3.01 -10.99 -10.76
CA GLU A 254 -2.79 -11.75 -11.99
C GLU A 254 -2.67 -13.26 -11.72
N GLU A 255 -1.89 -13.64 -10.70
CA GLU A 255 -1.76 -15.07 -10.33
C GLU A 255 -3.07 -15.65 -9.80
N VAL A 256 -3.80 -14.92 -8.96
CA VAL A 256 -5.13 -15.35 -8.48
C VAL A 256 -6.09 -15.57 -9.65
N ILE A 257 -6.10 -14.67 -10.64
CA ILE A 257 -6.94 -14.81 -11.85
C ILE A 257 -6.56 -16.07 -12.63
N ILE A 258 -5.25 -16.31 -12.84
CA ILE A 258 -4.74 -17.52 -13.50
C ILE A 258 -5.15 -18.77 -12.69
N TRP A 259 -4.92 -18.77 -11.39
CA TRP A 259 -5.21 -19.91 -10.51
C TRP A 259 -6.71 -20.24 -10.41
N ASN A 260 -7.56 -19.21 -10.48
CA ASN A 260 -9.02 -19.38 -10.46
C ASN A 260 -9.61 -19.79 -11.83
N SER A 261 -8.82 -19.79 -12.90
CA SER A 261 -9.29 -20.18 -14.23
C SER A 261 -9.71 -21.65 -14.29
N ASN A 262 -10.59 -21.99 -15.25
CA ASN A 262 -11.05 -23.37 -15.47
C ASN A 262 -9.90 -24.32 -15.84
N GLU A 263 -8.81 -23.79 -16.39
CA GLU A 263 -7.62 -24.53 -16.81
C GLU A 263 -6.72 -24.88 -15.64
N TYR A 264 -6.54 -23.96 -14.67
CA TYR A 264 -5.69 -24.16 -13.49
C TYR A 264 -6.45 -24.76 -12.31
N ARG A 265 -7.53 -24.13 -11.88
CA ARG A 265 -8.39 -24.55 -10.76
C ARG A 265 -7.61 -24.77 -9.45
N PHE A 266 -6.54 -24.01 -9.25
CA PHE A 266 -5.73 -24.08 -8.03
C PHE A 266 -6.43 -23.46 -6.84
N VAL A 267 -7.29 -22.46 -7.12
CA VAL A 267 -8.07 -21.77 -6.10
C VAL A 267 -9.53 -21.62 -6.50
N GLU A 268 -10.38 -21.46 -5.51
CA GLU A 268 -11.77 -21.01 -5.67
C GLU A 268 -11.96 -19.77 -4.81
N ILE A 269 -12.38 -18.66 -5.43
CA ILE A 269 -12.69 -17.41 -4.72
C ILE A 269 -14.09 -17.58 -4.10
N ASP A 270 -14.25 -17.10 -2.86
CA ASP A 270 -15.54 -17.11 -2.17
C ASP A 270 -16.63 -16.33 -2.95
N ASP A 271 -17.88 -16.75 -2.82
CA ASP A 271 -19.03 -16.10 -3.48
C ASP A 271 -19.17 -14.62 -3.10
N ALA A 272 -18.79 -14.25 -1.87
CA ALA A 272 -18.83 -12.88 -1.40
C ALA A 272 -17.84 -11.94 -2.13
N TYR A 273 -16.81 -12.50 -2.78
CA TYR A 273 -15.77 -11.78 -3.52
C TYR A 273 -15.77 -12.08 -5.03
N SER A 274 -16.87 -12.64 -5.52
CA SER A 274 -17.04 -13.02 -6.94
C SER A 274 -18.33 -12.44 -7.50
N THR A 275 -18.43 -12.35 -8.82
CA THR A 275 -19.71 -12.04 -9.48
C THR A 275 -20.09 -13.13 -10.47
N GLY A 276 -21.40 -13.21 -10.75
CA GLY A 276 -21.94 -14.11 -11.75
C GLY A 276 -22.13 -13.44 -13.11
N SER A 277 -22.71 -14.19 -14.04
CA SER A 277 -23.13 -13.68 -15.34
C SER A 277 -24.65 -13.66 -15.43
N SER A 278 -25.22 -12.59 -15.99
CA SER A 278 -26.66 -12.47 -16.21
C SER A 278 -27.21 -13.45 -17.24
N ILE A 279 -26.35 -14.03 -18.10
CA ILE A 279 -26.72 -14.94 -19.19
C ILE A 279 -26.14 -16.35 -19.01
N MET A 280 -25.02 -16.50 -18.27
CA MET A 280 -24.32 -17.78 -18.10
C MET A 280 -24.36 -18.18 -16.60
N PRO A 281 -25.35 -19.02 -16.20
CA PRO A 281 -25.56 -19.30 -14.75
C PRO A 281 -24.41 -20.07 -14.07
N GLN A 282 -23.53 -20.71 -14.86
CA GLN A 282 -22.36 -21.44 -14.35
C GLN A 282 -21.12 -20.56 -14.16
N LYS A 283 -21.15 -19.30 -14.62
CA LYS A 283 -19.97 -18.43 -14.64
C LYS A 283 -19.77 -17.69 -13.33
N LYS A 284 -18.56 -17.78 -12.78
CA LYS A 284 -18.11 -17.07 -11.59
C LYS A 284 -16.82 -16.32 -11.94
N ASN A 285 -16.82 -14.99 -11.74
CA ASN A 285 -15.76 -14.12 -12.20
C ASN A 285 -14.88 -13.64 -11.03
N PRO A 286 -13.57 -13.51 -11.23
CA PRO A 286 -12.63 -12.98 -10.23
C PRO A 286 -12.58 -11.44 -10.24
N ASP A 287 -13.74 -10.74 -10.22
CA ASP A 287 -13.83 -9.31 -10.48
C ASP A 287 -12.99 -8.46 -9.52
N ILE A 288 -12.87 -8.87 -8.25
CA ILE A 288 -12.06 -8.12 -7.26
C ILE A 288 -10.59 -8.13 -7.70
N ALA A 289 -10.04 -9.28 -8.06
CA ALA A 289 -8.66 -9.37 -8.54
C ALA A 289 -8.46 -8.56 -9.84
N GLU A 290 -9.43 -8.61 -10.77
CA GLU A 290 -9.38 -7.84 -12.01
C GLU A 290 -9.42 -6.33 -11.77
N LEU A 291 -10.29 -5.85 -10.87
CA LEU A 291 -10.39 -4.43 -10.53
C LEU A 291 -9.15 -3.94 -9.79
N VAL A 292 -8.62 -4.71 -8.86
CA VAL A 292 -7.36 -4.38 -8.17
C VAL A 292 -6.22 -4.23 -9.19
N ARG A 293 -6.08 -5.17 -10.11
CA ARG A 293 -5.12 -5.09 -11.23
C ARG A 293 -5.37 -3.86 -12.10
N GLY A 294 -6.61 -3.58 -12.47
CA GLY A 294 -6.99 -2.47 -13.35
C GLY A 294 -6.74 -1.09 -12.74
N LYS A 295 -6.92 -0.92 -11.42
CA LYS A 295 -6.73 0.35 -10.71
C LYS A 295 -5.26 0.82 -10.63
N THR A 296 -4.31 -0.03 -10.98
CA THR A 296 -2.86 0.31 -10.98
C THR A 296 -2.55 1.54 -11.84
N GLY A 297 -3.14 1.65 -13.03
CA GLY A 297 -2.94 2.80 -13.91
C GLY A 297 -3.40 4.13 -13.30
N ARG A 298 -4.47 4.11 -12.50
CA ARG A 298 -4.98 5.29 -11.78
C ARG A 298 -3.96 5.80 -10.76
N VAL A 299 -3.36 4.91 -9.98
CA VAL A 299 -2.35 5.26 -8.98
C VAL A 299 -1.05 5.77 -9.62
N TYR A 300 -0.62 5.15 -10.72
CA TYR A 300 0.54 5.63 -11.50
C TYR A 300 0.29 7.02 -12.08
N GLY A 301 -0.94 7.28 -12.56
CA GLY A 301 -1.35 8.58 -13.04
C GLY A 301 -1.24 9.66 -11.96
N ALA A 302 -1.64 9.37 -10.72
CA ALA A 302 -1.55 10.31 -9.60
C ALA A 302 -0.09 10.70 -9.28
N LEU A 303 0.83 9.73 -9.20
CA LEU A 303 2.25 9.99 -9.01
C LEU A 303 2.83 10.86 -10.15
N THR A 304 2.53 10.51 -11.38
CA THR A 304 3.01 11.26 -12.56
C THR A 304 2.46 12.68 -12.57
N SER A 305 1.20 12.88 -12.19
CA SER A 305 0.56 14.19 -12.08
C SER A 305 1.29 15.08 -11.09
N LEU A 306 1.54 14.60 -9.87
CA LEU A 306 2.22 15.39 -8.84
C LEU A 306 3.67 15.73 -9.22
N LEU A 307 4.42 14.76 -9.75
CA LEU A 307 5.77 15.01 -10.29
C LEU A 307 5.76 16.08 -11.36
N THR A 308 4.75 16.09 -12.24
CA THR A 308 4.60 17.08 -13.31
C THR A 308 4.24 18.46 -12.76
N THR A 309 3.38 18.53 -11.75
CA THR A 309 3.03 19.78 -11.08
C THR A 309 4.25 20.42 -10.43
N MET A 310 5.03 19.64 -9.69
CA MET A 310 6.15 20.16 -8.91
C MET A 310 7.40 20.50 -9.71
N LYS A 311 7.62 19.91 -10.91
CA LYS A 311 8.88 19.97 -11.67
C LYS A 311 9.40 21.34 -12.05
N GLY A 312 8.59 22.37 -12.06
CA GLY A 312 8.99 23.66 -12.67
C GLY A 312 8.50 24.89 -11.91
N ILE A 313 7.83 24.72 -10.77
CA ILE A 313 7.36 25.85 -9.97
C ILE A 313 8.50 26.44 -9.13
N PRO A 314 8.55 27.76 -8.90
CA PRO A 314 9.52 28.40 -8.02
C PRO A 314 9.23 28.09 -6.54
N LEU A 315 10.17 28.44 -5.66
CA LEU A 315 10.07 28.22 -4.21
C LEU A 315 8.87 28.94 -3.58
N ALA A 316 8.61 28.61 -2.34
CA ALA A 316 7.45 28.98 -1.55
C ALA A 316 6.16 28.37 -2.09
N TYR A 317 5.08 29.13 -2.20
CA TYR A 317 3.79 28.63 -2.63
C TYR A 317 3.36 29.25 -3.96
N ASN A 318 2.88 28.41 -4.86
CA ASN A 318 2.21 28.81 -6.11
C ASN A 318 0.86 28.05 -6.16
N LYS A 319 -0.14 28.64 -6.83
CA LYS A 319 -1.49 28.07 -6.90
C LYS A 319 -1.51 26.67 -7.57
N ASP A 320 -0.50 26.36 -8.39
CA ASP A 320 -0.24 25.02 -8.95
C ASP A 320 -0.25 23.91 -7.86
N MET A 321 0.22 24.25 -6.66
CA MET A 321 0.23 23.31 -5.53
C MET A 321 -1.16 22.92 -5.02
N GLN A 322 -2.24 23.55 -5.47
CA GLN A 322 -3.61 23.10 -5.19
C GLN A 322 -3.88 21.72 -5.82
N GLU A 323 -3.19 21.42 -6.95
CA GLU A 323 -3.26 20.13 -7.64
C GLU A 323 -2.59 18.96 -6.87
N ASP A 324 -1.98 19.24 -5.73
CA ASP A 324 -1.39 18.22 -4.86
C ASP A 324 -2.44 17.33 -4.13
N LYS A 325 -3.75 17.70 -4.16
CA LYS A 325 -4.80 17.12 -3.33
C LYS A 325 -5.63 16.05 -4.03
N GLU A 326 -6.35 16.40 -5.08
CA GLU A 326 -7.40 15.54 -5.65
C GLU A 326 -6.86 14.17 -6.07
N MET A 327 -5.79 14.14 -6.87
CA MET A 327 -5.21 12.89 -7.33
C MET A 327 -4.52 12.10 -6.20
N ALA A 328 -3.95 12.80 -5.22
CA ALA A 328 -3.36 12.13 -4.06
C ALA A 328 -4.41 11.49 -3.16
N PHE A 329 -5.47 12.21 -2.82
CA PHE A 329 -6.59 11.68 -2.02
C PHE A 329 -7.23 10.47 -2.70
N ASP A 330 -7.42 10.54 -4.01
CA ASP A 330 -7.95 9.45 -4.81
C ASP A 330 -7.03 8.21 -4.81
N ALA A 331 -5.73 8.40 -4.96
CA ALA A 331 -4.76 7.31 -4.93
C ALA A 331 -4.70 6.63 -3.55
N MET A 332 -4.68 7.42 -2.46
CA MET A 332 -4.68 6.92 -1.08
C MET A 332 -5.90 6.02 -0.82
N GLU A 333 -7.10 6.54 -1.11
CA GLU A 333 -8.36 5.81 -0.93
C GLU A 333 -8.42 4.57 -1.83
N THR A 334 -7.98 4.68 -3.08
CA THR A 334 -7.96 3.57 -4.03
C THR A 334 -7.07 2.43 -3.54
N VAL A 335 -5.83 2.72 -3.09
CA VAL A 335 -4.90 1.67 -2.66
C VAL A 335 -5.36 1.04 -1.35
N GLN A 336 -5.83 1.82 -0.38
CA GLN A 336 -6.34 1.28 0.88
C GLN A 336 -7.53 0.33 0.65
N ASN A 337 -8.49 0.74 -0.20
CA ASN A 337 -9.62 -0.12 -0.57
C ASN A 337 -9.16 -1.38 -1.31
N CYS A 338 -8.16 -1.29 -2.19
CA CYS A 338 -7.58 -2.45 -2.86
C CYS A 338 -6.94 -3.43 -1.87
N ILE A 339 -6.18 -2.93 -0.88
CA ILE A 339 -5.57 -3.79 0.16
C ILE A 339 -6.66 -4.53 0.94
N VAL A 340 -7.66 -3.81 1.46
CA VAL A 340 -8.72 -4.38 2.30
C VAL A 340 -9.55 -5.42 1.55
N LEU A 341 -9.94 -5.11 0.30
CA LEU A 341 -10.74 -6.03 -0.52
C LEU A 341 -9.92 -7.26 -0.94
N PHE A 342 -8.64 -7.07 -1.27
CA PHE A 342 -7.76 -8.16 -1.64
C PHE A 342 -7.48 -9.08 -0.43
N ASP A 343 -7.25 -8.51 0.75
CA ASP A 343 -7.09 -9.25 2.02
C ASP A 343 -8.32 -10.12 2.32
N GLY A 344 -9.52 -9.54 2.29
CA GLY A 344 -10.76 -10.29 2.52
C GLY A 344 -11.00 -11.40 1.50
N MET A 345 -10.68 -11.17 0.21
CA MET A 345 -10.73 -12.18 -0.83
C MET A 345 -9.74 -13.31 -0.55
N LEU A 346 -8.51 -12.99 -0.18
CA LEU A 346 -7.46 -13.97 0.11
C LEU A 346 -7.77 -14.80 1.35
N ALA A 347 -8.28 -14.17 2.41
CA ALA A 347 -8.63 -14.81 3.69
C ALA A 347 -9.77 -15.85 3.56
N THR A 348 -10.63 -15.71 2.55
CA THR A 348 -11.78 -16.60 2.32
C THR A 348 -11.59 -17.57 1.16
N MET A 349 -10.46 -17.50 0.47
CA MET A 349 -10.15 -18.31 -0.69
C MET A 349 -9.92 -19.78 -0.32
N THR A 350 -10.44 -20.69 -1.11
CA THR A 350 -10.17 -22.13 -0.98
C THR A 350 -9.02 -22.54 -1.89
N PHE A 351 -8.05 -23.29 -1.35
CA PHE A 351 -6.90 -23.81 -2.09
C PHE A 351 -7.09 -25.30 -2.40
N ASN A 352 -7.06 -25.67 -3.68
CA ASN A 352 -7.27 -27.03 -4.17
C ASN A 352 -5.95 -27.81 -4.17
N LYS A 353 -5.57 -28.34 -2.99
CA LYS A 353 -4.27 -29.00 -2.73
C LYS A 353 -4.01 -30.18 -3.67
N GLU A 354 -5.02 -30.99 -3.95
CA GLU A 354 -4.92 -32.16 -4.84
C GLU A 354 -4.66 -31.75 -6.29
N VAL A 355 -5.34 -30.71 -6.76
CA VAL A 355 -5.15 -30.18 -8.13
C VAL A 355 -3.75 -29.59 -8.29
N MET A 356 -3.25 -28.88 -7.29
CA MET A 356 -1.89 -28.33 -7.28
C MET A 356 -0.84 -29.44 -7.32
N ALA A 357 -0.97 -30.46 -6.44
CA ALA A 357 -0.04 -31.60 -6.38
C ALA A 357 -0.02 -32.39 -7.68
N GLU A 358 -1.18 -32.71 -8.24
CA GLU A 358 -1.29 -33.41 -9.52
C GLU A 358 -0.69 -32.59 -10.68
N SER A 359 -0.88 -31.27 -10.66
CA SER A 359 -0.28 -30.37 -11.65
C SER A 359 1.25 -30.35 -11.55
N ALA A 360 1.82 -30.47 -10.35
CA ALA A 360 3.27 -30.55 -10.15
C ALA A 360 3.85 -31.80 -10.81
N LYS A 361 3.21 -32.97 -10.66
CA LYS A 361 3.64 -34.23 -11.27
C LYS A 361 3.67 -34.17 -12.80
N LYS A 362 2.62 -33.67 -13.42
CA LYS A 362 2.43 -33.64 -14.89
C LYS A 362 3.33 -32.67 -15.65
N GLY A 363 4.31 -32.04 -15.03
CA GLY A 363 5.17 -31.04 -15.69
C GLY A 363 6.64 -31.40 -15.69
N PHE A 364 7.01 -32.62 -15.36
CA PHE A 364 8.41 -33.04 -15.18
C PHE A 364 9.19 -32.13 -14.22
N THR A 365 8.51 -31.57 -13.22
CA THR A 365 9.10 -30.61 -12.28
C THR A 365 10.23 -31.23 -11.46
N ASN A 366 10.29 -32.56 -11.39
CA ASN A 366 11.32 -33.38 -10.74
C ASN A 366 12.48 -33.78 -11.69
N ALA A 367 12.49 -33.33 -12.95
CA ALA A 367 13.55 -33.69 -13.88
C ALA A 367 14.95 -33.22 -13.43
N THR A 368 15.04 -32.06 -12.78
CA THR A 368 16.30 -31.59 -12.20
C THR A 368 16.77 -32.51 -11.09
N ASP A 369 15.88 -32.99 -10.24
CA ASP A 369 16.21 -33.92 -9.15
C ASP A 369 16.65 -35.29 -9.66
N ALA A 370 16.10 -35.74 -10.79
CA ALA A 370 16.57 -36.94 -11.50
C ALA A 370 17.97 -36.74 -12.09
N ALA A 371 18.32 -35.53 -12.58
CA ALA A 371 19.67 -35.22 -13.02
C ALA A 371 20.66 -35.20 -11.85
N ASP A 372 20.29 -34.60 -10.73
CA ASP A 372 21.08 -34.54 -9.51
C ASP A 372 21.31 -35.97 -8.92
N TYR A 373 20.31 -36.84 -9.04
CA TYR A 373 20.49 -38.27 -8.69
C TYR A 373 21.63 -38.94 -9.48
N LEU A 374 21.70 -38.71 -10.80
CA LEU A 374 22.78 -39.24 -11.63
C LEU A 374 24.14 -38.61 -11.29
N VAL A 375 24.15 -37.29 -11.03
CA VAL A 375 25.37 -36.58 -10.62
C VAL A 375 25.95 -37.15 -9.31
N ASN A 376 25.09 -37.42 -8.33
CA ASN A 376 25.48 -38.01 -7.06
C ASN A 376 26.03 -39.44 -7.21
N ARG A 377 25.83 -40.07 -8.36
CA ARG A 377 26.42 -41.38 -8.75
C ARG A 377 27.59 -41.28 -9.68
N GLY A 378 28.19 -40.10 -9.81
CA GLY A 378 29.40 -39.84 -10.55
C GLY A 378 29.23 -39.53 -12.05
N VAL A 379 28.01 -39.34 -12.52
CA VAL A 379 27.78 -38.87 -13.90
C VAL A 379 28.04 -37.36 -13.95
N PRO A 380 28.87 -36.86 -14.88
CA PRO A 380 29.07 -35.42 -15.03
C PRO A 380 27.73 -34.68 -15.29
N PHE A 381 27.54 -33.48 -14.71
CA PHE A 381 26.28 -32.76 -14.80
C PHE A 381 25.77 -32.57 -16.23
N ARG A 382 26.64 -32.23 -17.20
CA ARG A 382 26.22 -32.07 -18.61
C ARG A 382 25.72 -33.36 -19.23
N ASP A 383 26.31 -34.48 -18.88
CA ASP A 383 25.89 -35.80 -19.37
C ASP A 383 24.56 -36.20 -18.70
N ALA A 384 24.46 -36.00 -17.37
CA ALA A 384 23.21 -36.21 -16.64
C ALA A 384 22.06 -35.39 -17.22
N HIS A 385 22.27 -34.10 -17.51
CA HIS A 385 21.27 -33.24 -18.16
C HIS A 385 20.84 -33.80 -19.54
N GLY A 386 21.80 -34.27 -20.36
CA GLY A 386 21.53 -34.90 -21.65
C GLY A 386 20.70 -36.19 -21.51
N ILE A 387 21.05 -37.06 -20.55
CA ILE A 387 20.31 -38.28 -20.22
C ILE A 387 18.87 -37.98 -19.82
N ILE A 388 18.68 -36.99 -18.92
CA ILE A 388 17.35 -36.61 -18.48
C ILE A 388 16.52 -35.95 -19.62
N GLY A 389 17.16 -35.19 -20.51
CA GLY A 389 16.49 -34.70 -21.72
C GLY A 389 15.91 -35.84 -22.58
N GLN A 390 16.66 -36.93 -22.76
CA GLN A 390 16.20 -38.14 -23.45
C GLN A 390 15.07 -38.84 -22.67
N LEU A 391 15.21 -38.93 -21.36
CA LEU A 391 14.17 -39.49 -20.46
C LEU A 391 12.84 -38.74 -20.58
N VAL A 392 12.88 -37.42 -20.53
CA VAL A 392 11.68 -36.58 -20.70
C VAL A 392 11.02 -36.79 -22.08
N LEU A 393 11.82 -36.85 -23.16
CA LEU A 393 11.30 -37.15 -24.49
C LEU A 393 10.64 -38.52 -24.54
N TYR A 394 11.24 -39.52 -23.92
CA TYR A 394 10.65 -40.87 -23.82
C TYR A 394 9.32 -40.86 -23.06
N CYS A 395 9.27 -40.12 -21.94
CA CYS A 395 8.05 -39.97 -21.17
C CYS A 395 6.94 -39.29 -21.97
N ILE A 396 7.25 -38.25 -22.74
CA ILE A 396 6.30 -37.55 -23.61
C ILE A 396 5.75 -38.51 -24.67
N ASP A 397 6.58 -39.31 -25.35
CA ASP A 397 6.16 -40.29 -26.36
C ASP A 397 5.26 -41.38 -25.77
N LYS A 398 5.38 -41.70 -24.50
CA LYS A 398 4.61 -42.72 -23.80
C LYS A 398 3.39 -42.17 -23.06
N ASP A 399 3.23 -40.84 -23.00
CA ASP A 399 2.22 -40.17 -22.17
C ASP A 399 2.33 -40.57 -20.69
N LYS A 400 3.55 -40.62 -20.15
CA LYS A 400 3.90 -40.98 -18.76
C LYS A 400 4.66 -39.87 -18.08
N SER A 401 4.58 -39.79 -16.76
CA SER A 401 5.52 -39.07 -15.91
C SER A 401 6.77 -39.92 -15.61
N ILE A 402 7.81 -39.33 -15.05
CA ILE A 402 9.08 -40.05 -14.77
C ILE A 402 8.86 -41.15 -13.72
N ASP A 403 8.02 -40.92 -12.74
CA ASP A 403 7.68 -41.85 -11.66
C ASP A 403 6.79 -43.02 -12.09
N GLU A 404 6.16 -42.94 -13.27
CA GLU A 404 5.36 -43.99 -13.87
C GLU A 404 6.16 -44.97 -14.76
N LEU A 405 7.44 -44.69 -15.01
CA LEU A 405 8.30 -45.59 -15.76
C LEU A 405 8.75 -46.76 -14.87
N SER A 406 8.85 -47.97 -15.45
CA SER A 406 9.45 -49.10 -14.79
C SER A 406 10.99 -48.94 -14.67
N LEU A 407 11.61 -49.62 -13.71
CA LEU A 407 13.07 -49.60 -13.58
C LEU A 407 13.79 -50.11 -14.85
N GLU A 408 13.16 -51.03 -15.58
CA GLU A 408 13.68 -51.52 -16.87
C GLU A 408 13.67 -50.40 -17.93
N GLU A 409 12.61 -49.61 -18.01
CA GLU A 409 12.51 -48.46 -18.92
C GLU A 409 13.57 -47.40 -18.56
N LEU A 410 13.72 -47.10 -17.27
CA LEU A 410 14.76 -46.17 -16.77
C LEU A 410 16.19 -46.67 -17.10
N LYS A 411 16.50 -47.95 -16.82
CA LYS A 411 17.79 -48.56 -17.12
C LYS A 411 18.10 -48.66 -18.61
N ALA A 412 17.09 -48.72 -19.46
CA ALA A 412 17.28 -48.67 -20.92
C ALA A 412 17.80 -47.28 -21.38
N ILE A 413 17.50 -46.22 -20.64
CA ILE A 413 18.01 -44.85 -20.91
C ILE A 413 19.39 -44.66 -20.28
N SER A 414 19.57 -45.09 -19.02
CA SER A 414 20.86 -45.08 -18.33
C SER A 414 20.95 -46.23 -17.33
N PRO A 415 22.00 -47.08 -17.41
CA PRO A 415 22.19 -48.19 -16.48
C PRO A 415 22.48 -47.74 -15.04
N VAL A 416 22.70 -46.46 -14.81
CA VAL A 416 23.00 -45.87 -13.48
C VAL A 416 21.73 -45.75 -12.62
N PHE A 417 20.51 -45.79 -13.20
CA PHE A 417 19.30 -45.79 -12.44
C PHE A 417 19.11 -47.07 -11.62
N GLU A 418 18.79 -46.95 -10.35
CA GLU A 418 18.45 -48.02 -9.41
C GLU A 418 17.09 -47.78 -8.79
N GLU A 419 16.55 -48.72 -7.98
CA GLU A 419 15.22 -48.66 -7.36
C GLU A 419 14.98 -47.40 -6.53
N ASP A 420 16.00 -46.88 -5.87
CA ASP A 420 15.95 -45.68 -5.03
C ASP A 420 15.76 -44.36 -5.79
N ILE A 421 15.72 -44.41 -7.13
CA ILE A 421 15.35 -43.23 -7.96
C ILE A 421 13.93 -42.76 -7.60
N TYR A 422 12.99 -43.68 -7.40
CA TYR A 422 11.60 -43.32 -7.13
C TYR A 422 11.43 -42.48 -5.84
N ASP A 423 12.21 -42.85 -4.79
CA ASP A 423 12.24 -42.04 -3.55
C ASP A 423 12.90 -40.66 -3.82
N SER A 424 13.90 -40.62 -4.67
CA SER A 424 14.68 -39.41 -4.94
C SER A 424 13.93 -38.38 -5.77
N ILE A 425 12.98 -38.81 -6.62
CA ILE A 425 12.18 -37.94 -7.48
C ILE A 425 10.72 -37.77 -7.01
N SER A 426 10.37 -38.31 -5.82
CA SER A 426 9.05 -38.03 -5.26
C SER A 426 8.92 -36.52 -5.01
N MET A 427 7.75 -35.95 -5.20
CA MET A 427 7.54 -34.51 -5.06
C MET A 427 7.90 -34.02 -3.65
N GLU A 428 7.57 -34.81 -2.62
CA GLU A 428 7.91 -34.54 -1.23
C GLU A 428 9.43 -34.49 -1.02
N THR A 429 10.17 -35.47 -1.58
CA THR A 429 11.63 -35.49 -1.49
C THR A 429 12.26 -34.33 -2.24
N CYS A 430 11.76 -34.03 -3.46
CA CYS A 430 12.24 -32.93 -4.27
C CYS A 430 12.11 -31.59 -3.52
N VAL A 431 11.00 -31.35 -2.84
CA VAL A 431 10.79 -30.14 -2.03
C VAL A 431 11.66 -30.17 -0.78
N ASN A 432 11.60 -31.25 0.02
CA ASN A 432 12.20 -31.31 1.35
C ASN A 432 13.73 -31.40 1.36
N LYS A 433 14.37 -31.81 0.27
CA LYS A 433 15.84 -31.74 0.13
C LYS A 433 16.38 -30.34 -0.14
N ARG A 434 15.55 -29.36 -0.41
CA ARG A 434 15.92 -27.95 -0.61
C ARG A 434 15.95 -27.23 0.73
N LEU A 435 17.10 -27.29 1.43
CA LEU A 435 17.29 -26.85 2.82
C LEU A 435 17.97 -25.49 2.97
N THR A 436 18.44 -24.89 1.87
CA THR A 436 19.10 -23.58 1.93
C THR A 436 18.11 -22.49 2.34
N THR A 437 18.59 -21.44 3.00
CA THR A 437 17.75 -20.30 3.38
C THR A 437 16.98 -19.77 2.16
N GLY A 438 15.67 -19.60 2.31
CA GLY A 438 14.77 -19.14 1.24
C GLY A 438 14.31 -20.24 0.29
N ALA A 439 14.62 -21.51 0.55
CA ALA A 439 14.16 -22.65 -0.25
C ALA A 439 12.81 -23.22 0.26
N PRO A 440 12.07 -24.01 -0.56
CA PRO A 440 10.74 -24.48 -0.23
C PRO A 440 10.68 -25.65 0.77
N GLY A 441 11.81 -26.24 1.19
CA GLY A 441 11.80 -27.37 2.11
C GLY A 441 11.22 -27.02 3.47
N HIS A 442 10.57 -27.98 4.13
CA HIS A 442 9.85 -27.78 5.39
C HIS A 442 10.66 -27.05 6.47
N GLU A 443 11.94 -27.42 6.66
CA GLU A 443 12.80 -26.78 7.66
C GLU A 443 13.11 -25.32 7.30
N ALA A 444 13.38 -25.03 6.01
CA ALA A 444 13.64 -23.68 5.52
C ALA A 444 12.39 -22.80 5.64
N MET A 445 11.22 -23.34 5.31
CA MET A 445 9.94 -22.64 5.46
C MET A 445 9.57 -22.40 6.94
N THR A 446 9.87 -23.34 7.82
CA THR A 446 9.67 -23.16 9.28
C THR A 446 10.52 -21.98 9.79
N PHE A 447 11.74 -21.85 9.33
CA PHE A 447 12.61 -20.71 9.65
C PHE A 447 12.04 -19.38 9.11
N GLU A 448 11.59 -19.37 7.85
CA GLU A 448 10.99 -18.18 7.22
C GLU A 448 9.72 -17.73 7.93
N ILE A 449 8.79 -18.64 8.20
CA ILE A 449 7.55 -18.38 8.95
C ILE A 449 7.85 -17.76 10.32
N LYS A 450 8.86 -18.28 11.02
CA LYS A 450 9.29 -17.72 12.30
C LYS A 450 9.78 -16.28 12.15
N ALA A 451 10.61 -15.99 11.15
CA ALA A 451 11.09 -14.64 10.87
C ALA A 451 9.95 -13.67 10.49
N CYS A 452 8.95 -14.15 9.74
CA CYS A 452 7.75 -13.37 9.41
C CYS A 452 6.94 -13.01 10.68
N LYS A 453 6.77 -13.95 11.62
CA LYS A 453 6.13 -13.70 12.92
C LYS A 453 6.88 -12.66 13.75
N GLU A 454 8.21 -12.80 13.83
CA GLU A 454 9.05 -11.84 14.56
C GLU A 454 8.92 -10.43 13.96
N PHE A 455 8.87 -10.31 12.64
CA PHE A 455 8.65 -9.03 11.96
C PHE A 455 7.28 -8.43 12.31
N LEU A 456 6.18 -9.19 12.19
CA LEU A 456 4.83 -8.71 12.53
C LEU A 456 4.70 -8.27 13.99
N ASN A 457 5.36 -8.97 14.91
CA ASN A 457 5.38 -8.61 16.33
C ASN A 457 6.19 -7.33 16.62
N SER A 458 7.06 -6.89 15.70
CA SER A 458 7.84 -5.67 15.83
C SER A 458 7.12 -4.43 15.29
N LEU A 459 6.00 -4.60 14.59
CA LEU A 459 5.13 -3.53 14.07
C LEU A 459 4.10 -3.08 15.12
#